data_534fdbd46469c6507f5611fc569594d0
#
_entry.id   534fdbd46469c6507f5611fc569594d0
#
_cell.length_a   1.000
_cell.length_b   1.000
_cell.length_c   1.000
_cell.angle_alpha   90.00
_cell.angle_beta   90.00
_cell.angle_gamma   90.00
#
_symmetry.space_group_name_H-M   'P 1'
#
loop_
_entity.id
_entity.type
_entity.pdbx_description
1 polymer ?
#
loop_
_entity_poly.entity_id
_entity_poly.type
_entity_poly.pdbx_seq_one_letter_code
_entity_poly.pdbx_strand_id
1 'polypeptide(L)'
;QASAERKKKSIEERIAILEEEKNVLDSYITNELQPKISTFKSELDKNLQIIRWQDELERIHQEEVQYSADLFEKETEEDPKEVKYNILTSYEYDLVNGFEKELISALKSSNFGGASSARLNMKSFDIEIDGHSKPTCMGGGYSAVLNALTVYAMTNYIYQKNGYAPGFLALDSALSQLSEAEHIKTEDSIKYGFMQFLISNALKRQVIVIEHKDKIPFAPKTDEAKGIRVTEFTMNKHSGRYGFLNDVFNPEI
;
A
#
# COMPACT_ATOMS: atom_id res chain seq x y z
N GLN A 1 85.71 -29.72 -1.69
CA GLN A 1 85.08 -29.19 -2.91
C GLN A 1 83.81 -29.99 -3.22
N ALA A 2 83.78 -31.29 -3.34
CA ALA A 2 82.64 -32.13 -3.67
C ALA A 2 81.39 -31.94 -2.71
N SER A 3 81.65 -31.68 -1.39
CA SER A 3 80.56 -31.44 -0.43
C SER A 3 79.90 -30.08 -0.61
N ALA A 4 80.61 -29.04 -0.99
CA ALA A 4 80.12 -27.70 -1.29
C ALA A 4 79.28 -27.68 -2.59
N GLU A 5 79.72 -28.42 -3.61
CA GLU A 5 78.95 -28.57 -4.84
C GLU A 5 77.62 -29.30 -4.66
N ARG A 6 77.60 -30.36 -3.87
CA ARG A 6 76.31 -31.04 -3.50
C ARG A 6 75.38 -30.15 -2.77
N LYS A 7 75.83 -29.31 -1.81
CA LYS A 7 75.03 -28.34 -1.15
C LYS A 7 74.51 -27.27 -2.09
N LYS A 8 75.33 -26.77 -3.01
CA LYS A 8 74.93 -25.79 -3.98
C LYS A 8 73.79 -26.33 -4.84
N LYS A 9 73.98 -27.54 -5.42
CA LYS A 9 72.97 -28.19 -6.24
C LYS A 9 71.62 -28.39 -5.51
N SER A 10 71.63 -28.82 -4.24
CA SER A 10 70.47 -29.00 -3.43
C SER A 10 69.71 -27.64 -3.15
N ILE A 11 70.45 -26.55 -2.99
CA ILE A 11 69.90 -25.22 -2.85
C ILE A 11 69.29 -24.75 -4.15
N GLU A 12 69.97 -24.97 -5.30
CA GLU A 12 69.46 -24.62 -6.63
C GLU A 12 68.13 -25.38 -6.93
N GLU A 13 68.11 -26.70 -6.64
CA GLU A 13 66.87 -27.50 -6.76
C GLU A 13 65.72 -26.95 -5.88
N ARG A 14 66.05 -26.53 -4.68
CA ARG A 14 65.04 -25.96 -3.76
C ARG A 14 64.56 -24.57 -4.18
N ILE A 15 65.42 -23.74 -4.75
CA ILE A 15 65.06 -22.46 -5.36
C ILE A 15 64.12 -22.67 -6.52
N ALA A 16 64.42 -23.61 -7.43
CA ALA A 16 63.54 -23.91 -8.55
C ALA A 16 62.14 -24.36 -8.13
N ILE A 17 61.99 -25.19 -7.09
CA ILE A 17 60.72 -25.62 -6.55
C ILE A 17 59.97 -24.43 -5.97
N LEU A 18 60.63 -23.56 -5.19
CA LEU A 18 60.00 -22.37 -4.60
C LEU A 18 59.58 -21.34 -5.65
N GLU A 19 60.36 -21.21 -6.74
CA GLU A 19 59.97 -20.35 -7.87
C GLU A 19 58.73 -20.88 -8.60
N GLU A 20 58.62 -22.20 -8.77
CA GLU A 20 57.44 -22.84 -9.34
C GLU A 20 56.19 -22.64 -8.44
N GLU A 21 56.31 -22.90 -7.14
CA GLU A 21 55.27 -22.65 -6.17
C GLU A 21 54.85 -21.17 -6.16
N LYS A 22 55.80 -20.25 -6.20
CA LYS A 22 55.48 -18.81 -6.28
C LYS A 22 54.72 -18.49 -7.57
N ASN A 23 55.12 -19.01 -8.71
CA ASN A 23 54.44 -18.77 -9.99
C ASN A 23 53.00 -19.30 -9.99
N VAL A 24 52.74 -20.45 -9.35
CA VAL A 24 51.39 -21.02 -9.16
C VAL A 24 50.55 -20.10 -8.28
N LEU A 25 51.10 -19.63 -7.16
CA LEU A 25 50.42 -18.70 -6.27
C LEU A 25 50.12 -17.35 -6.92
N ASP A 26 51.09 -16.78 -7.63
CA ASP A 26 50.92 -15.52 -8.36
C ASP A 26 49.85 -15.66 -9.46
N SER A 27 49.83 -16.79 -10.15
CA SER A 27 48.78 -17.12 -11.13
C SER A 27 47.37 -17.21 -10.46
N TYR A 28 47.29 -17.89 -9.32
CA TYR A 28 46.06 -18.00 -8.56
C TYR A 28 45.55 -16.63 -8.06
N ILE A 29 46.46 -15.81 -7.52
CA ILE A 29 46.14 -14.45 -7.09
C ILE A 29 45.60 -13.63 -8.26
N THR A 30 46.27 -13.64 -9.40
CA THR A 30 45.97 -12.82 -10.56
C THR A 30 44.68 -13.28 -11.27
N ASN A 31 44.53 -14.60 -11.47
CA ASN A 31 43.45 -15.13 -12.29
C ASN A 31 42.17 -15.44 -11.50
N GLU A 32 42.28 -15.73 -10.20
CA GLU A 32 41.13 -16.13 -9.37
C GLU A 32 40.74 -15.08 -8.32
N LEU A 33 41.72 -14.59 -7.55
CA LEU A 33 41.39 -13.71 -6.41
C LEU A 33 41.16 -12.27 -6.83
N GLN A 34 41.99 -11.71 -7.70
CA GLN A 34 41.84 -10.32 -8.14
C GLN A 34 40.49 -10.05 -8.85
N PRO A 35 40.02 -10.90 -9.77
CA PRO A 35 38.67 -10.73 -10.36
C PRO A 35 37.56 -10.80 -9.33
N LYS A 36 37.63 -11.75 -8.38
CA LYS A 36 36.62 -11.85 -7.28
C LYS A 36 36.60 -10.60 -6.40
N ILE A 37 37.78 -10.11 -6.02
CA ILE A 37 37.91 -8.85 -5.26
C ILE A 37 37.32 -7.67 -6.02
N SER A 38 37.58 -7.59 -7.34
CA SER A 38 37.04 -6.53 -8.19
C SER A 38 35.51 -6.60 -8.26
N THR A 39 34.96 -7.81 -8.41
CA THR A 39 33.50 -8.02 -8.41
C THR A 39 32.87 -7.60 -7.09
N PHE A 40 33.41 -8.07 -5.96
CA PHE A 40 32.89 -7.69 -4.64
C PHE A 40 33.02 -6.19 -4.34
N LYS A 41 34.09 -5.54 -4.80
CA LYS A 41 34.19 -4.06 -4.69
C LYS A 41 33.10 -3.38 -5.47
N SER A 42 32.83 -3.83 -6.72
CA SER A 42 31.76 -3.26 -7.54
C SER A 42 30.36 -3.47 -6.91
N GLU A 43 30.12 -4.64 -6.33
CA GLU A 43 28.87 -4.91 -5.59
C GLU A 43 28.74 -4.05 -4.33
N LEU A 44 29.85 -3.90 -3.60
CA LEU A 44 29.88 -3.03 -2.42
C LEU A 44 29.57 -1.58 -2.78
N ASP A 45 30.18 -1.06 -3.85
CA ASP A 45 29.92 0.31 -4.31
C ASP A 45 28.47 0.50 -4.72
N LYS A 46 27.86 -0.48 -5.42
CA LYS A 46 26.41 -0.44 -5.75
C LYS A 46 25.53 -0.43 -4.49
N ASN A 47 25.83 -1.28 -3.52
CA ASN A 47 25.08 -1.34 -2.28
C ASN A 47 25.20 -0.04 -1.47
N LEU A 48 26.39 0.55 -1.41
CA LEU A 48 26.60 1.85 -0.77
C LEU A 48 25.84 2.97 -1.49
N GLN A 49 25.71 2.91 -2.81
CA GLN A 49 24.92 3.86 -3.58
C GLN A 49 23.42 3.70 -3.28
N ILE A 50 22.91 2.47 -3.16
CA ILE A 50 21.52 2.19 -2.78
C ILE A 50 21.22 2.75 -1.38
N ILE A 51 22.12 2.53 -0.41
CA ILE A 51 21.98 3.05 0.95
C ILE A 51 21.89 4.59 0.92
N ARG A 52 22.77 5.26 0.17
CA ARG A 52 22.72 6.73 0.04
C ARG A 52 21.40 7.22 -0.55
N TRP A 53 20.85 6.50 -1.54
CA TRP A 53 19.54 6.85 -2.09
C TRP A 53 18.40 6.62 -1.10
N GLN A 54 18.49 5.57 -0.28
CA GLN A 54 17.51 5.33 0.79
C GLN A 54 17.56 6.45 1.83
N ASP A 55 18.74 6.85 2.27
CA ASP A 55 18.92 7.96 3.22
C ASP A 55 18.36 9.29 2.65
N GLU A 56 18.61 9.53 1.36
CA GLU A 56 18.10 10.74 0.68
C GLU A 56 16.58 10.71 0.54
N LEU A 57 15.99 9.55 0.23
CA LEU A 57 14.53 9.39 0.20
C LEU A 57 13.90 9.62 1.57
N GLU A 58 14.52 9.09 2.62
CA GLU A 58 14.08 9.31 4.00
C GLU A 58 14.10 10.80 4.36
N ARG A 59 15.19 11.50 4.00
CA ARG A 59 15.32 12.97 4.21
C ARG A 59 14.24 13.75 3.46
N ILE A 60 14.01 13.43 2.18
CA ILE A 60 12.97 14.07 1.37
C ILE A 60 11.58 13.82 1.98
N HIS A 61 11.33 12.60 2.45
CA HIS A 61 10.07 12.29 3.10
C HIS A 61 9.85 13.08 4.40
N GLN A 62 10.90 13.24 5.20
CA GLN A 62 10.83 14.06 6.42
C GLN A 62 10.57 15.54 6.08
N GLU A 63 11.22 16.09 5.04
CA GLU A 63 10.97 17.46 4.56
C GLU A 63 9.53 17.61 4.03
N GLU A 64 9.00 16.62 3.29
CA GLU A 64 7.62 16.63 2.81
C GLU A 64 6.61 16.66 3.97
N VAL A 65 6.85 15.87 5.01
CA VAL A 65 6.02 15.88 6.23
C VAL A 65 6.07 17.23 6.91
N GLN A 66 7.27 17.84 7.04
CA GLN A 66 7.42 19.15 7.65
C GLN A 66 6.72 20.25 6.86
N TYR A 67 6.95 20.32 5.54
CA TYR A 67 6.27 21.29 4.69
C TYR A 67 4.75 21.10 4.66
N SER A 68 4.28 19.87 4.76
CA SER A 68 2.85 19.58 4.84
C SER A 68 2.25 20.09 6.16
N ALA A 69 2.99 19.97 7.26
CA ALA A 69 2.59 20.53 8.55
C ALA A 69 2.56 22.06 8.52
N ASP A 70 3.61 22.69 7.99
CA ASP A 70 3.71 24.14 7.87
C ASP A 70 2.61 24.72 6.95
N LEU A 71 2.28 24.01 5.88
CA LEU A 71 1.22 24.40 4.96
C LEU A 71 -0.16 24.29 5.62
N PHE A 72 -0.39 23.22 6.37
CA PHE A 72 -1.62 23.03 7.14
C PHE A 72 -1.78 24.16 8.18
N GLU A 73 -0.72 24.50 8.92
CA GLU A 73 -0.74 25.60 9.88
C GLU A 73 -1.09 26.92 9.20
N LYS A 74 -0.45 27.24 8.07
CA LYS A 74 -0.74 28.47 7.31
C LYS A 74 -2.13 28.50 6.68
N GLU A 75 -2.66 27.36 6.25
CA GLU A 75 -4.02 27.27 5.72
C GLU A 75 -5.09 27.39 6.80
N THR A 76 -4.73 27.07 8.05
CA THR A 76 -5.61 27.18 9.22
C THR A 76 -5.41 28.52 9.97
N GLU A 77 -4.34 29.29 9.68
CA GLU A 77 -4.19 30.65 10.19
C GLU A 77 -5.31 31.57 9.67
N GLU A 78 -6.12 32.08 10.58
CA GLU A 78 -7.18 33.04 10.24
C GLU A 78 -6.63 34.47 10.07
N ASP A 79 -7.14 35.19 9.09
CA ASP A 79 -6.96 36.63 9.03
C ASP A 79 -7.68 37.27 10.24
N PRO A 80 -7.01 37.94 11.16
CA PRO A 80 -7.56 38.40 12.44
C PRO A 80 -8.70 39.44 12.29
N LYS A 81 -9.13 39.75 11.08
CA LYS A 81 -10.17 40.76 10.81
C LYS A 81 -11.57 40.22 10.53
N GLU A 82 -11.76 38.93 10.35
CA GLU A 82 -13.07 38.35 10.16
C GLU A 82 -13.30 37.17 11.13
N VAL A 83 -14.09 37.39 12.17
CA VAL A 83 -14.61 36.29 13.01
C VAL A 83 -15.64 35.51 12.20
N LYS A 84 -15.19 34.73 11.23
CA LYS A 84 -16.00 33.66 10.66
C LYS A 84 -15.79 32.43 11.53
N TYR A 85 -16.88 31.93 12.09
CA TYR A 85 -16.88 30.63 12.75
C TYR A 85 -16.45 29.57 11.72
N ASN A 86 -15.16 29.26 11.67
CA ASN A 86 -14.65 28.19 10.87
C ASN A 86 -14.51 26.96 11.76
N ILE A 87 -15.45 26.03 11.62
CA ILE A 87 -15.48 24.79 12.40
C ILE A 87 -14.21 23.93 12.09
N LEU A 88 -13.48 24.27 11.02
CA LEU A 88 -12.33 23.51 10.50
C LEU A 88 -10.99 23.87 11.16
N THR A 89 -10.94 24.93 11.97
CA THR A 89 -9.67 25.48 12.53
C THR A 89 -9.06 24.71 13.70
N SER A 90 -9.66 23.62 14.15
CA SER A 90 -9.22 22.92 15.37
C SER A 90 -8.72 21.47 15.16
N TYR A 91 -8.49 21.06 13.91
CA TYR A 91 -7.98 19.72 13.70
C TYR A 91 -6.46 19.69 13.84
N GLU A 92 -5.97 18.83 14.71
CA GLU A 92 -4.54 18.57 14.86
C GLU A 92 -3.99 17.90 13.60
N TYR A 93 -2.84 18.35 13.12
CA TYR A 93 -2.15 17.79 11.97
C TYR A 93 -1.97 16.27 12.06
N ASP A 94 -1.58 15.76 13.23
CA ASP A 94 -1.39 14.34 13.45
C ASP A 94 -2.66 13.52 13.25
N LEU A 95 -3.82 14.09 13.54
CA LEU A 95 -5.11 13.44 13.33
C LEU A 95 -5.40 13.30 11.84
N VAL A 96 -5.19 14.37 11.07
CA VAL A 96 -5.41 14.38 9.63
C VAL A 96 -4.42 13.46 8.93
N ASN A 97 -3.13 13.59 9.23
CA ASN A 97 -2.06 12.75 8.67
C ASN A 97 -2.26 11.25 9.02
N GLY A 98 -2.71 10.96 10.23
CA GLY A 98 -3.03 9.58 10.61
C GLY A 98 -4.18 8.99 9.81
N PHE A 99 -5.24 9.77 9.57
CA PHE A 99 -6.34 9.38 8.70
C PHE A 99 -5.88 9.19 7.24
N GLU A 100 -5.09 10.11 6.70
CA GLU A 100 -4.55 10.04 5.33
C GLU A 100 -3.70 8.79 5.12
N LYS A 101 -2.88 8.41 6.09
CA LYS A 101 -2.11 7.15 6.08
C LYS A 101 -3.01 5.90 6.03
N GLU A 102 -4.08 5.87 6.81
CA GLU A 102 -5.08 4.80 6.76
C GLU A 102 -5.77 4.74 5.39
N LEU A 103 -6.14 5.91 4.85
CA LEU A 103 -6.79 5.99 3.55
C LEU A 103 -5.89 5.49 2.42
N ILE A 104 -4.63 5.93 2.35
CA ILE A 104 -3.70 5.47 1.31
C ILE A 104 -3.42 3.96 1.42
N SER A 105 -3.37 3.43 2.64
CA SER A 105 -3.26 1.98 2.88
C SER A 105 -4.48 1.22 2.35
N ALA A 106 -5.68 1.73 2.60
CA ALA A 106 -6.92 1.14 2.10
C ALA A 106 -7.01 1.19 0.57
N LEU A 107 -6.62 2.31 -0.05
CA LEU A 107 -6.56 2.47 -1.51
C LEU A 107 -5.60 1.47 -2.15
N LYS A 108 -4.39 1.36 -1.65
CA LYS A 108 -3.39 0.40 -2.14
C LYS A 108 -3.87 -1.05 -2.02
N SER A 109 -4.48 -1.39 -0.88
CA SER A 109 -5.01 -2.74 -0.63
C SER A 109 -6.25 -3.08 -1.45
N SER A 110 -6.89 -2.08 -2.04
CA SER A 110 -8.10 -2.24 -2.88
C SER A 110 -7.79 -2.17 -4.38
N ASN A 111 -6.55 -2.34 -4.80
CA ASN A 111 -6.13 -2.20 -6.20
C ASN A 111 -6.52 -0.83 -6.81
N PHE A 112 -6.71 0.19 -5.99
CA PHE A 112 -7.01 1.52 -6.45
C PHE A 112 -5.72 2.12 -7.02
N GLY A 113 -5.42 1.73 -8.27
CA GLY A 113 -4.12 1.89 -8.90
C GLY A 113 -3.72 3.35 -9.09
N GLY A 114 -2.41 3.59 -8.95
CA GLY A 114 -1.80 4.88 -9.24
C GLY A 114 -1.86 5.91 -8.11
N ALA A 115 -2.64 5.71 -7.05
CA ALA A 115 -2.67 6.63 -5.93
C ALA A 115 -1.38 6.54 -5.12
N SER A 116 -0.50 7.52 -5.24
CA SER A 116 0.71 7.65 -4.44
C SER A 116 0.45 8.43 -3.16
N SER A 117 -0.45 9.40 -3.20
CA SER A 117 -0.89 10.19 -2.05
C SER A 117 -2.40 10.39 -2.02
N ALA A 118 -2.95 10.52 -0.82
CA ALA A 118 -4.35 10.90 -0.60
C ALA A 118 -4.37 11.93 0.55
N ARG A 119 -4.98 13.08 0.32
CA ARG A 119 -5.06 14.18 1.29
C ARG A 119 -6.48 14.62 1.52
N LEU A 120 -6.78 15.05 2.74
CA LEU A 120 -8.03 15.71 3.06
C LEU A 120 -7.88 17.21 2.85
N ASN A 121 -8.57 17.75 1.86
CA ASN A 121 -8.65 19.21 1.68
C ASN A 121 -9.54 19.80 2.78
N MET A 122 -8.93 20.56 3.68
CA MET A 122 -9.64 21.13 4.84
C MET A 122 -10.63 22.24 4.47
N LYS A 123 -10.52 22.83 3.27
CA LYS A 123 -11.46 23.87 2.80
C LYS A 123 -12.73 23.28 2.22
N SER A 124 -12.58 22.26 1.37
CA SER A 124 -13.72 21.58 0.72
C SER A 124 -14.24 20.38 1.53
N PHE A 125 -13.46 19.92 2.48
CA PHE A 125 -13.67 18.68 3.25
C PHE A 125 -13.85 17.47 2.34
N ASP A 126 -13.06 17.43 1.25
CA ASP A 126 -13.05 16.35 0.28
C ASP A 126 -11.64 15.79 0.09
N ILE A 127 -11.55 14.59 -0.49
CA ILE A 127 -10.27 13.91 -0.71
C ILE A 127 -9.65 14.35 -2.03
N GLU A 128 -8.37 14.65 -2.00
CA GLU A 128 -7.51 14.86 -3.14
C GLU A 128 -6.59 13.65 -3.31
N ILE A 129 -6.47 13.17 -4.54
CA ILE A 129 -5.56 12.07 -4.90
C ILE A 129 -4.47 12.67 -5.78
N ASP A 130 -3.21 12.50 -5.36
CA ASP A 130 -2.02 13.00 -6.08
C ASP A 130 -2.12 14.50 -6.44
N GLY A 131 -2.69 15.29 -5.52
CA GLY A 131 -2.88 16.74 -5.67
C GLY A 131 -4.06 17.13 -6.56
N HIS A 132 -4.88 16.20 -7.01
CA HIS A 132 -6.05 16.46 -7.84
C HIS A 132 -7.35 16.21 -7.09
N SER A 133 -8.29 17.15 -7.21
CA SER A 133 -9.62 16.98 -6.63
C SER A 133 -10.38 15.83 -7.31
N LYS A 134 -11.24 15.17 -6.56
CA LYS A 134 -12.07 14.04 -7.00
C LYS A 134 -12.80 14.24 -8.34
N PRO A 135 -13.51 15.38 -8.58
CA PRO A 135 -14.20 15.60 -9.84
C PRO A 135 -13.28 15.72 -11.06
N THR A 136 -12.01 16.08 -10.84
CA THR A 136 -11.06 16.34 -11.93
C THR A 136 -10.38 15.08 -12.42
N CYS A 137 -10.15 14.10 -11.53
CA CYS A 137 -9.36 12.92 -11.85
C CYS A 137 -10.14 11.62 -11.96
N MET A 138 -11.44 11.61 -11.57
CA MET A 138 -12.19 10.37 -11.47
C MET A 138 -13.60 10.46 -12.03
N GLY A 139 -14.01 9.42 -12.76
CA GLY A 139 -15.43 9.22 -13.13
C GLY A 139 -16.28 8.84 -11.90
N GLY A 140 -17.60 8.97 -12.02
CA GLY A 140 -18.56 8.74 -10.93
C GLY A 140 -18.40 7.42 -10.19
N GLY A 141 -18.10 6.34 -10.90
CA GLY A 141 -17.92 5.01 -10.29
C GLY A 141 -16.69 4.92 -9.39
N TYR A 142 -15.58 5.52 -9.81
CA TYR A 142 -14.37 5.60 -8.97
C TYR A 142 -14.59 6.44 -7.71
N SER A 143 -15.35 7.52 -7.85
CA SER A 143 -15.72 8.38 -6.71
C SER A 143 -16.53 7.63 -5.66
N ALA A 144 -17.43 6.72 -6.05
CA ALA A 144 -18.21 5.91 -5.11
C ALA A 144 -17.32 4.96 -4.28
N VAL A 145 -16.37 4.27 -4.93
CA VAL A 145 -15.40 3.41 -4.24
C VAL A 145 -14.48 4.23 -3.34
N LEU A 146 -13.98 5.38 -3.82
CA LEU A 146 -13.16 6.28 -3.02
C LEU A 146 -13.91 6.77 -1.78
N ASN A 147 -15.18 7.15 -1.90
CA ASN A 147 -16.02 7.52 -0.76
C ASN A 147 -16.16 6.39 0.25
N ALA A 148 -16.43 5.17 -0.22
CA ALA A 148 -16.54 4.00 0.64
C ALA A 148 -15.24 3.74 1.41
N LEU A 149 -14.09 3.79 0.73
CA LEU A 149 -12.77 3.64 1.36
C LEU A 149 -12.44 4.78 2.31
N THR A 150 -12.83 6.02 1.97
CA THR A 150 -12.65 7.20 2.84
C THR A 150 -13.41 7.03 4.15
N VAL A 151 -14.70 6.68 4.08
CA VAL A 151 -15.51 6.44 5.29
C VAL A 151 -14.98 5.25 6.09
N TYR A 152 -14.54 4.18 5.41
CA TYR A 152 -13.92 3.05 6.07
C TYR A 152 -12.64 3.48 6.82
N ALA A 153 -11.71 4.16 6.15
CA ALA A 153 -10.45 4.61 6.74
C ALA A 153 -10.69 5.57 7.92
N MET A 154 -11.58 6.54 7.76
CA MET A 154 -11.93 7.51 8.80
C MET A 154 -12.49 6.82 10.04
N THR A 155 -13.48 5.96 9.85
CA THR A 155 -14.10 5.25 10.98
C THR A 155 -13.14 4.27 11.64
N ASN A 156 -12.26 3.61 10.86
CA ASN A 156 -11.23 2.72 11.40
C ASN A 156 -10.19 3.50 12.21
N TYR A 157 -9.75 4.62 11.70
CA TYR A 157 -8.79 5.49 12.40
C TYR A 157 -9.35 6.04 13.71
N ILE A 158 -10.61 6.54 13.72
CA ILE A 158 -11.28 7.02 14.94
C ILE A 158 -11.40 5.87 15.96
N TYR A 159 -11.79 4.69 15.50
CA TYR A 159 -11.90 3.52 16.38
C TYR A 159 -10.56 3.15 17.03
N GLN A 160 -9.47 3.15 16.26
CA GLN A 160 -8.13 2.87 16.79
C GLN A 160 -7.67 3.90 17.83
N LYS A 161 -8.06 5.15 17.68
CA LYS A 161 -7.62 6.23 18.57
C LYS A 161 -8.43 6.32 19.87
N ASN A 162 -9.74 6.25 19.81
CA ASN A 162 -10.57 6.59 20.97
C ASN A 162 -11.77 5.67 21.21
N GLY A 163 -12.04 4.70 20.37
CA GLY A 163 -13.15 3.75 20.56
C GLY A 163 -14.56 4.31 20.33
N TYR A 164 -14.71 5.58 19.94
CA TYR A 164 -16.03 6.24 19.74
C TYR A 164 -16.55 6.17 18.30
N ALA A 165 -16.01 5.32 17.47
CA ALA A 165 -16.53 5.09 16.14
C ALA A 165 -17.81 4.22 16.19
N PRO A 166 -18.74 4.38 15.24
CA PRO A 166 -19.86 3.46 15.08
C PRO A 166 -19.37 2.00 15.00
N GLY A 167 -20.05 1.10 15.70
CA GLY A 167 -19.69 -0.32 15.72
C GLY A 167 -19.85 -1.03 14.37
N PHE A 168 -20.51 -0.38 13.41
CA PHE A 168 -20.73 -0.91 12.07
C PHE A 168 -20.55 0.16 11.00
N LEU A 169 -20.35 -0.30 9.76
CA LEU A 169 -20.33 0.52 8.55
C LEU A 169 -21.27 -0.11 7.52
N ALA A 170 -22.18 0.68 6.97
CA ALA A 170 -23.05 0.25 5.87
C ALA A 170 -22.60 0.94 4.57
N LEU A 171 -22.34 0.14 3.53
CA LEU A 171 -21.95 0.58 2.20
C LEU A 171 -23.04 0.12 1.22
N ASP A 172 -23.69 1.08 0.57
CA ASP A 172 -24.72 0.81 -0.40
C ASP A 172 -24.23 1.15 -1.81
N SER A 173 -24.28 0.17 -2.68
CA SER A 173 -24.06 0.31 -4.13
C SER A 173 -22.72 0.93 -4.53
N ALA A 174 -21.65 0.67 -3.76
CA ALA A 174 -20.33 1.25 -4.00
C ALA A 174 -19.72 0.85 -5.36
N LEU A 175 -20.06 -0.32 -5.89
CA LEU A 175 -19.57 -0.84 -7.17
C LEU A 175 -20.51 -0.61 -8.35
N SER A 176 -21.74 -0.18 -8.10
CA SER A 176 -22.81 -0.16 -9.11
C SER A 176 -22.48 0.72 -10.32
N GLN A 177 -21.81 1.85 -10.10
CA GLN A 177 -21.45 2.79 -11.17
C GLN A 177 -20.02 2.59 -11.73
N LEU A 178 -19.26 1.65 -11.14
CA LEU A 178 -17.89 1.42 -11.57
C LEU A 178 -17.86 0.58 -12.86
N SER A 179 -17.34 1.18 -13.93
CA SER A 179 -17.05 0.50 -15.19
C SER A 179 -15.54 0.39 -15.35
N GLU A 180 -15.04 -0.82 -15.50
CA GLU A 180 -13.63 -1.10 -15.76
C GLU A 180 -13.47 -1.61 -17.18
N ALA A 181 -12.28 -1.40 -17.76
CA ALA A 181 -12.00 -1.84 -19.12
C ALA A 181 -11.96 -3.38 -19.17
N GLU A 182 -12.53 -3.97 -20.23
CA GLU A 182 -12.66 -5.42 -20.39
C GLU A 182 -11.33 -6.20 -20.37
N HIS A 183 -10.22 -5.52 -20.70
CA HIS A 183 -8.88 -6.16 -20.70
C HIS A 183 -8.21 -6.24 -19.33
N ILE A 184 -8.81 -5.64 -18.29
CA ILE A 184 -8.28 -5.75 -16.93
C ILE A 184 -8.60 -7.14 -16.39
N LYS A 185 -7.57 -7.85 -15.94
CA LYS A 185 -7.76 -9.14 -15.26
C LYS A 185 -8.60 -8.93 -14.00
N THR A 186 -9.50 -9.87 -13.73
CA THR A 186 -10.42 -9.77 -12.58
C THR A 186 -9.67 -9.49 -11.26
N GLU A 187 -8.54 -10.14 -11.05
CA GLU A 187 -7.74 -10.01 -9.83
C GLU A 187 -7.07 -8.64 -9.69
N ASP A 188 -6.79 -7.96 -10.81
CA ASP A 188 -6.17 -6.64 -10.84
C ASP A 188 -7.22 -5.52 -10.81
N SER A 189 -8.51 -5.88 -10.89
CA SER A 189 -9.59 -4.91 -10.91
C SER A 189 -9.82 -4.26 -9.55
N ILE A 190 -10.28 -3.00 -9.56
CA ILE A 190 -10.64 -2.29 -8.33
C ILE A 190 -11.82 -2.96 -7.63
N LYS A 191 -12.79 -3.49 -8.38
CA LYS A 191 -13.92 -4.24 -7.81
C LYS A 191 -13.44 -5.43 -6.99
N TYR A 192 -12.52 -6.19 -7.55
CA TYR A 192 -11.95 -7.36 -6.88
C TYR A 192 -11.13 -6.93 -5.65
N GLY A 193 -10.22 -5.98 -5.81
CA GLY A 193 -9.40 -5.47 -4.72
C GLY A 193 -10.22 -4.87 -3.58
N PHE A 194 -11.25 -4.08 -3.90
CA PHE A 194 -12.16 -3.51 -2.91
C PHE A 194 -12.90 -4.59 -2.10
N MET A 195 -13.49 -5.59 -2.77
CA MET A 195 -14.17 -6.67 -2.08
C MET A 195 -13.22 -7.53 -1.24
N GLN A 196 -12.03 -7.84 -1.76
CA GLN A 196 -10.99 -8.58 -1.02
C GLN A 196 -10.50 -7.79 0.20
N PHE A 197 -10.33 -6.49 0.07
CA PHE A 197 -9.98 -5.62 1.20
C PHE A 197 -11.02 -5.69 2.31
N LEU A 198 -12.32 -5.59 1.99
CA LEU A 198 -13.39 -5.67 2.98
C LEU A 198 -13.45 -7.06 3.64
N ILE A 199 -13.32 -8.13 2.87
CA ILE A 199 -13.27 -9.51 3.37
C ILE A 199 -12.08 -9.72 4.32
N SER A 200 -10.90 -9.25 3.94
CA SER A 200 -9.68 -9.39 4.76
C SER A 200 -9.75 -8.64 6.09
N ASN A 201 -10.64 -7.66 6.17
CA ASN A 201 -10.85 -6.86 7.38
C ASN A 201 -12.16 -7.18 8.11
N ALA A 202 -12.90 -8.21 7.70
CA ALA A 202 -14.24 -8.55 8.21
C ALA A 202 -14.26 -8.82 9.72
N LEU A 203 -13.21 -9.40 10.29
CA LEU A 203 -13.11 -9.67 11.74
C LEU A 203 -12.78 -8.44 12.59
N LYS A 204 -12.36 -7.33 11.97
CA LYS A 204 -11.99 -6.12 12.72
C LYS A 204 -13.19 -5.29 13.14
N ARG A 205 -14.26 -5.30 12.35
CA ARG A 205 -15.52 -4.60 12.62
C ARG A 205 -16.61 -5.10 11.69
N GLN A 206 -17.85 -4.83 12.06
CA GLN A 206 -19.00 -5.14 11.21
C GLN A 206 -19.05 -4.19 10.01
N VAL A 207 -19.02 -4.74 8.81
CA VAL A 207 -19.26 -4.02 7.55
C VAL A 207 -20.42 -4.69 6.83
N ILE A 208 -21.44 -3.91 6.52
CA ILE A 208 -22.62 -4.33 5.77
C ILE A 208 -22.45 -3.80 4.35
N VAL A 209 -22.34 -4.67 3.37
CA VAL A 209 -22.23 -4.30 1.95
C VAL A 209 -23.52 -4.70 1.26
N ILE A 210 -24.20 -3.73 0.67
CA ILE A 210 -25.39 -3.95 -0.15
C ILE A 210 -24.97 -3.67 -1.59
N GLU A 211 -25.04 -4.69 -2.45
CA GLU A 211 -24.58 -4.55 -3.81
C GLU A 211 -25.35 -5.46 -4.76
N HIS A 212 -25.45 -5.04 -6.02
CA HIS A 212 -26.05 -5.87 -7.04
C HIS A 212 -25.16 -7.08 -7.37
N LYS A 213 -25.74 -8.27 -7.44
CA LYS A 213 -25.02 -9.52 -7.64
C LYS A 213 -24.06 -9.49 -8.82
N ASP A 214 -24.50 -8.90 -9.94
CA ASP A 214 -23.70 -8.81 -11.18
C ASP A 214 -22.52 -7.83 -11.11
N LYS A 215 -22.47 -7.01 -10.05
CA LYS A 215 -21.38 -6.06 -9.82
C LYS A 215 -20.27 -6.64 -8.93
N ILE A 216 -20.57 -7.71 -8.22
CA ILE A 216 -19.60 -8.38 -7.37
C ILE A 216 -18.70 -9.26 -8.27
N PRO A 217 -17.38 -9.09 -8.24
CA PRO A 217 -16.45 -9.72 -9.18
C PRO A 217 -16.26 -11.22 -8.98
N PHE A 218 -16.78 -11.76 -7.88
CA PHE A 218 -16.77 -13.20 -7.54
C PHE A 218 -18.01 -13.54 -6.72
N ALA A 219 -18.36 -14.80 -6.65
CA ALA A 219 -19.47 -15.28 -5.81
C ALA A 219 -19.00 -15.40 -4.34
N PRO A 220 -19.32 -14.42 -3.47
CA PRO A 220 -18.97 -14.52 -2.07
C PRO A 220 -19.73 -15.67 -1.43
N LYS A 221 -19.06 -16.41 -0.54
CA LYS A 221 -19.68 -17.50 0.23
C LYS A 221 -19.68 -17.13 1.70
N THR A 222 -20.73 -17.54 2.41
CA THR A 222 -20.75 -17.47 3.87
C THR A 222 -19.58 -18.28 4.43
N ASP A 223 -18.79 -17.67 5.26
CA ASP A 223 -17.65 -18.25 5.97
C ASP A 223 -17.66 -17.70 7.40
N GLU A 224 -18.31 -18.42 8.30
CA GLU A 224 -18.46 -18.00 9.69
C GLU A 224 -17.12 -17.91 10.42
N ALA A 225 -16.15 -18.75 10.05
CA ALA A 225 -14.81 -18.70 10.64
C ALA A 225 -14.08 -17.39 10.31
N LYS A 226 -14.40 -16.79 9.16
CA LYS A 226 -13.89 -15.46 8.74
C LYS A 226 -14.85 -14.33 9.06
N GLY A 227 -15.95 -14.59 9.76
CA GLY A 227 -16.95 -13.57 10.08
C GLY A 227 -17.73 -13.08 8.85
N ILE A 228 -17.84 -13.87 7.78
CA ILE A 228 -18.50 -13.47 6.54
C ILE A 228 -19.87 -14.14 6.47
N ARG A 229 -20.91 -13.32 6.34
CA ARG A 229 -22.28 -13.78 6.10
C ARG A 229 -22.79 -13.20 4.79
N VAL A 230 -23.29 -14.05 3.90
CA VAL A 230 -23.87 -13.64 2.62
C VAL A 230 -25.37 -13.91 2.67
N THR A 231 -26.15 -12.91 2.29
CA THR A 231 -27.62 -13.03 2.15
C THR A 231 -27.97 -12.56 0.75
N GLU A 232 -28.54 -13.44 -0.06
CA GLU A 232 -29.05 -13.12 -1.39
C GLU A 232 -30.54 -12.82 -1.30
N PHE A 233 -30.92 -11.61 -1.74
CA PHE A 233 -32.32 -11.21 -1.88
C PHE A 233 -32.76 -11.47 -3.30
N THR A 234 -33.86 -12.20 -3.45
CA THR A 234 -34.43 -12.54 -4.75
C THR A 234 -35.90 -12.16 -4.80
N MET A 235 -36.44 -11.97 -5.98
CA MET A 235 -37.88 -11.84 -6.18
C MET A 235 -38.57 -13.23 -6.34
N ASN A 236 -37.83 -14.30 -6.12
CA ASN A 236 -38.33 -15.69 -6.25
C ASN A 236 -38.67 -16.24 -4.87
N LYS A 237 -39.95 -16.60 -4.67
CA LYS A 237 -40.47 -17.18 -3.41
C LYS A 237 -39.82 -18.53 -3.04
N HIS A 238 -39.19 -19.20 -3.99
CA HIS A 238 -38.64 -20.56 -3.81
C HIS A 238 -37.11 -20.57 -3.80
N SER A 239 -36.43 -19.42 -3.91
CA SER A 239 -34.96 -19.34 -3.99
C SER A 239 -34.43 -18.09 -3.26
N GLY A 240 -33.57 -18.29 -2.28
CA GLY A 240 -32.99 -17.23 -1.50
C GLY A 240 -34.02 -16.57 -0.56
N ARG A 241 -33.75 -15.32 -0.18
CA ARG A 241 -34.66 -14.50 0.62
C ARG A 241 -35.45 -13.59 -0.31
N TYR A 242 -36.78 -13.70 -0.27
CA TYR A 242 -37.67 -12.96 -1.18
C TYR A 242 -37.53 -11.43 -1.04
N GLY A 243 -37.37 -10.92 0.15
CA GLY A 243 -37.26 -9.49 0.40
C GLY A 243 -36.56 -9.18 1.72
N PHE A 244 -36.42 -7.91 2.02
CA PHE A 244 -35.80 -7.47 3.26
C PHE A 244 -36.61 -7.89 4.50
N LEU A 245 -37.90 -7.76 4.42
CA LEU A 245 -38.81 -8.26 5.46
C LEU A 245 -39.19 -9.70 5.16
N ASN A 246 -39.03 -10.55 6.16
CA ASN A 246 -39.38 -11.97 6.01
C ASN A 246 -40.91 -12.12 5.86
N ASP A 247 -41.31 -13.06 5.03
CA ASP A 247 -42.73 -13.42 4.80
C ASP A 247 -43.64 -12.30 4.25
N VAL A 248 -43.05 -11.18 3.81
CA VAL A 248 -43.80 -10.11 3.12
C VAL A 248 -43.61 -10.31 1.61
N PHE A 249 -44.72 -10.65 0.94
CA PHE A 249 -44.73 -10.86 -0.50
C PHE A 249 -45.57 -9.75 -1.17
N ASN A 250 -45.07 -9.25 -2.31
CA ASN A 250 -45.89 -8.40 -3.15
C ASN A 250 -46.90 -9.28 -3.90
N PRO A 251 -48.23 -9.08 -3.69
CA PRO A 251 -49.25 -9.88 -4.34
C PRO A 251 -49.37 -9.64 -5.85
N GLU A 252 -48.77 -8.55 -6.36
CA GLU A 252 -48.88 -8.15 -7.78
C GLU A 252 -47.70 -8.65 -8.65
N ILE A 253 -46.79 -9.46 -8.12
CA ILE A 253 -45.65 -10.05 -8.87
C ILE A 253 -45.74 -11.58 -8.86
#